data_1150d37d67e3ab2398f676bfb3de1842
#
_entry.id   1150d37d67e3ab2398f676bfb3de1842
#
_cell.length_a   1.000
_cell.length_b   1.000
_cell.length_c   1.000
_cell.angle_alpha   90.00
_cell.angle_beta   90.00
_cell.angle_gamma   90.00
#
_symmetry.space_group_name_H-M   'P 1'
#
loop_
_entity.id
_entity.type
_entity.pdbx_description
1 polymer ?
#
loop_
_entity_poly.entity_id
_entity_poly.type
_entity_poly.pdbx_seq_one_letter_code
_entity_poly.pdbx_strand_id
1 'polypeptide(L)'
;MCVSTYLSAAFEHYPSNSAAVGSGLLTVNIYANAIGVFSDPASVTLFNKRNFAISSGHRFGLRLLQHHSTAIAQPIKKGFIAVGASFFGDKLYGETIWCLAMGRKISEKLNIGMGLMVYDLQIKNYGTARSLGINMGWRMKLNETLQWRGIWRNINGPTIGKSKDAIPQIIVSALVYNPLPKATIVIEWEQDTLYESRLKFGGEFKLLPWVVIYTGHASSPNQTTAGLGIIYKHLNINYAVSTHSHLDLSHWFGVGLTIH
;
A
#
# COMPACT_ATOMS: atom_id res chain seq x y z
N MET A 1 -16.79 -30.37 16.82
CA MET A 1 -16.04 -29.96 15.62
C MET A 1 -15.30 -28.70 16.01
N CYS A 2 -14.03 -28.77 16.44
CA CYS A 2 -13.23 -27.59 16.74
C CYS A 2 -12.90 -26.87 15.42
N VAL A 3 -13.48 -25.71 15.22
CA VAL A 3 -13.04 -24.80 14.15
C VAL A 3 -11.68 -24.29 14.60
N SER A 4 -10.63 -24.78 13.98
CA SER A 4 -9.29 -24.23 14.11
C SER A 4 -9.32 -22.83 13.49
N THR A 5 -9.52 -21.81 14.31
CA THR A 5 -9.27 -20.44 13.92
C THR A 5 -7.76 -20.29 13.74
N TYR A 6 -7.31 -20.28 12.51
CA TYR A 6 -5.94 -19.88 12.19
C TYR A 6 -5.77 -18.42 12.61
N LEU A 7 -5.21 -18.20 13.78
CA LEU A 7 -4.68 -16.92 14.21
C LEU A 7 -3.38 -16.69 13.42
N SER A 8 -3.51 -16.25 12.19
CA SER A 8 -2.39 -15.69 11.46
C SER A 8 -2.32 -14.22 11.82
N ALA A 9 -1.31 -13.83 12.53
CA ALA A 9 -1.22 -12.50 13.11
C ALA A 9 -0.03 -11.69 12.57
N ALA A 10 0.84 -12.26 11.75
CA ALA A 10 2.04 -11.56 11.28
C ALA A 10 1.90 -11.06 9.84
N PHE A 11 2.35 -9.83 9.60
CA PHE A 11 2.41 -9.20 8.28
C PHE A 11 1.06 -9.05 7.57
N GLU A 12 -0.02 -8.81 8.33
CA GLU A 12 -1.30 -8.42 7.76
C GLU A 12 -1.14 -7.21 6.83
N HIS A 13 -1.82 -7.26 5.69
CA HIS A 13 -1.74 -6.15 4.75
C HIS A 13 -2.54 -4.95 5.22
N TYR A 14 -1.84 -3.85 5.40
CA TYR A 14 -2.43 -2.53 5.56
C TYR A 14 -1.70 -1.53 4.66
N PRO A 15 -2.42 -0.64 3.94
CA PRO A 15 -1.75 0.35 3.09
C PRO A 15 -0.85 1.26 3.91
N SER A 16 0.41 1.33 3.52
CA SER A 16 1.40 2.19 4.19
C SER A 16 1.33 3.66 3.75
N ASN A 17 0.63 3.95 2.67
CA ASN A 17 0.51 5.29 2.09
C ASN A 17 -0.75 5.98 2.64
N SER A 18 -0.59 7.13 3.29
CA SER A 18 -1.69 7.91 3.85
C SER A 18 -2.78 8.28 2.83
N ALA A 19 -2.40 8.64 1.59
CA ALA A 19 -3.37 8.92 0.54
C ALA A 19 -4.18 7.67 0.14
N ALA A 20 -3.56 6.49 0.09
CA ALA A 20 -4.24 5.23 -0.17
C ALA A 20 -5.22 4.86 0.97
N VAL A 21 -4.84 5.12 2.22
CA VAL A 21 -5.75 5.00 3.37
C VAL A 21 -6.95 5.91 3.21
N GLY A 22 -6.74 7.19 2.92
CA GLY A 22 -7.82 8.17 2.73
C GLY A 22 -8.77 7.83 1.58
N SER A 23 -8.30 7.06 0.60
CA SER A 23 -9.05 6.67 -0.60
C SER A 23 -9.67 5.27 -0.50
N GLY A 24 -10.13 4.84 0.67
CA GLY A 24 -10.78 3.54 0.83
C GLY A 24 -9.83 2.38 1.10
N LEU A 25 -8.65 2.64 1.67
CA LEU A 25 -7.65 1.60 1.94
C LEU A 25 -7.18 0.87 0.67
N LEU A 26 -7.10 1.60 -0.45
CA LEU A 26 -6.73 1.02 -1.74
C LEU A 26 -5.33 0.39 -1.68
N THR A 27 -5.22 -0.79 -2.24
CA THR A 27 -3.95 -1.51 -2.42
C THR A 27 -3.24 -1.04 -3.69
N VAL A 28 -4.01 -0.82 -4.79
CA VAL A 28 -3.46 -0.24 -6.01
C VAL A 28 -3.09 1.23 -5.76
N ASN A 29 -1.85 1.56 -6.05
CA ASN A 29 -1.37 2.93 -5.84
C ASN A 29 -1.73 3.83 -7.02
N ILE A 30 -2.64 4.78 -6.82
CA ILE A 30 -3.01 5.80 -7.82
C ILE A 30 -2.15 7.06 -7.71
N TYR A 31 -1.30 7.17 -6.71
CA TYR A 31 -0.45 8.31 -6.40
C TYR A 31 1.01 8.09 -6.80
N ALA A 32 1.68 9.15 -7.22
CA ALA A 32 3.13 9.14 -7.42
C ALA A 32 3.85 9.36 -6.06
N ASN A 33 3.80 8.36 -5.18
CA ASN A 33 4.43 8.36 -3.86
C ASN A 33 5.23 7.08 -3.68
N ALA A 34 6.51 7.20 -3.31
CA ALA A 34 7.43 6.07 -3.22
C ALA A 34 6.97 4.98 -2.24
N ILE A 35 6.22 5.33 -1.18
CA ILE A 35 5.64 4.36 -0.23
C ILE A 35 4.71 3.35 -0.93
N GLY A 36 4.10 3.70 -2.05
CA GLY A 36 3.22 2.81 -2.80
C GLY A 36 3.86 1.50 -3.26
N VAL A 37 5.20 1.41 -3.31
CA VAL A 37 5.93 0.19 -3.72
C VAL A 37 5.72 -1.00 -2.79
N PHE A 38 5.38 -0.75 -1.52
CA PHE A 38 5.07 -1.84 -0.58
C PHE A 38 3.79 -2.60 -0.95
N SER A 39 2.85 -1.92 -1.58
CA SER A 39 1.58 -2.52 -2.01
C SER A 39 1.62 -2.89 -3.50
N ASP A 40 1.96 -1.95 -4.36
CA ASP A 40 1.91 -2.03 -5.83
C ASP A 40 3.31 -1.81 -6.42
N PRO A 41 4.09 -2.85 -6.73
CA PRO A 41 5.42 -2.68 -7.29
C PRO A 41 5.42 -2.03 -8.68
N ALA A 42 4.31 -2.11 -9.46
CA ALA A 42 4.20 -1.41 -10.74
C ALA A 42 4.06 0.11 -10.57
N SER A 43 3.77 0.61 -9.35
CA SER A 43 3.68 2.03 -9.06
C SER A 43 5.00 2.78 -9.29
N VAL A 44 6.15 2.10 -9.26
CA VAL A 44 7.45 2.70 -9.57
C VAL A 44 7.48 3.32 -10.97
N THR A 45 6.65 2.83 -11.89
CA THR A 45 6.57 3.36 -13.27
C THR A 45 5.83 4.68 -13.37
N LEU A 46 5.23 5.18 -12.28
CA LEU A 46 4.59 6.50 -12.22
C LEU A 46 5.60 7.66 -12.10
N PHE A 47 6.82 7.37 -11.67
CA PHE A 47 7.80 8.40 -11.39
C PHE A 47 8.49 8.84 -12.67
N ASN A 48 8.58 10.16 -12.87
CA ASN A 48 9.43 10.76 -13.92
C ASN A 48 10.74 11.31 -13.34
N LYS A 49 10.80 11.46 -12.01
CA LYS A 49 11.91 12.01 -11.23
C LYS A 49 12.09 11.18 -9.96
N ARG A 50 13.19 11.38 -9.26
CA ARG A 50 13.40 10.78 -7.95
C ARG A 50 12.31 11.23 -6.99
N ASN A 51 11.76 10.29 -6.24
CA ASN A 51 10.76 10.55 -5.21
C ASN A 51 11.20 9.90 -3.89
N PHE A 52 11.22 10.67 -2.83
CA PHE A 52 11.40 10.21 -1.46
C PHE A 52 10.09 10.41 -0.71
N ALA A 53 9.71 9.46 0.14
CA ALA A 53 8.52 9.59 0.95
C ALA A 53 8.67 8.92 2.31
N ILE A 54 7.97 9.51 3.29
CA ILE A 54 7.77 8.95 4.62
C ILE A 54 6.27 8.93 4.92
N SER A 55 5.85 7.95 5.70
CA SER A 55 4.48 7.84 6.20
C SER A 55 4.49 7.33 7.64
N SER A 56 3.56 7.80 8.44
CA SER A 56 3.38 7.38 9.82
C SER A 56 1.89 7.25 10.12
N GLY A 57 1.50 6.20 10.81
CA GLY A 57 0.12 5.96 11.20
C GLY A 57 0.00 5.34 12.57
N HIS A 58 -1.13 5.62 13.22
CA HIS A 58 -1.54 5.00 14.47
C HIS A 58 -2.91 4.39 14.26
N ARG A 59 -2.99 3.06 14.35
CA ARG A 59 -4.26 2.35 14.24
C ARG A 59 -5.01 2.44 15.55
N PHE A 60 -6.29 2.82 15.47
CA PHE A 60 -7.23 2.86 16.59
C PHE A 60 -6.76 3.73 17.78
N GLY A 61 -5.95 4.76 17.53
CA GLY A 61 -5.36 5.59 18.58
C GLY A 61 -4.32 4.88 19.47
N LEU A 62 -3.99 3.62 19.20
CA LEU A 62 -3.11 2.81 20.05
C LEU A 62 -1.64 2.97 19.62
N ARG A 63 -0.79 3.38 20.57
CA ARG A 63 0.66 3.53 20.34
C ARG A 63 1.37 2.20 20.01
N LEU A 64 0.83 1.07 20.47
CA LEU A 64 1.37 -0.26 20.18
C LEU A 64 1.15 -0.68 18.71
N LEU A 65 0.18 -0.07 18.03
CA LEU A 65 -0.18 -0.35 16.64
C LEU A 65 0.28 0.78 15.71
N GLN A 66 1.47 1.33 15.99
CA GLN A 66 2.08 2.34 15.13
C GLN A 66 2.69 1.71 13.90
N HIS A 67 2.64 2.44 12.81
CA HIS A 67 3.19 2.06 11.52
C HIS A 67 4.04 3.20 10.96
N HIS A 68 5.26 2.91 10.54
CA HIS A 68 6.17 3.88 9.95
C HIS A 68 6.76 3.30 8.67
N SER A 69 6.78 4.08 7.60
CA SER A 69 7.34 3.65 6.33
C SER A 69 8.17 4.74 5.70
N THR A 70 9.23 4.36 5.04
CA THR A 70 10.06 5.24 4.22
C THR A 70 10.43 4.53 2.94
N ALA A 71 10.48 5.26 1.84
CA ALA A 71 10.91 4.73 0.56
C ALA A 71 11.51 5.82 -0.33
N ILE A 72 12.39 5.38 -1.23
CA ILE A 72 12.90 6.19 -2.33
C ILE A 72 12.69 5.43 -3.64
N ALA A 73 12.20 6.13 -4.67
CA ALA A 73 12.03 5.62 -6.01
C ALA A 73 12.78 6.50 -7.01
N GLN A 74 13.39 5.88 -8.01
CA GLN A 74 14.21 6.56 -9.00
C GLN A 74 14.03 5.97 -10.39
N PRO A 75 13.88 6.82 -11.45
CA PRO A 75 14.06 6.41 -12.82
C PRO A 75 15.50 5.96 -13.08
N ILE A 76 15.68 4.90 -13.86
CA ILE A 76 16.95 4.39 -14.35
C ILE A 76 16.90 4.23 -15.87
N LYS A 77 18.05 3.99 -16.56
CA LYS A 77 18.13 3.94 -18.03
C LYS A 77 17.11 2.99 -18.69
N LYS A 78 16.78 1.85 -18.07
CA LYS A 78 15.89 0.83 -18.64
C LYS A 78 14.63 0.57 -17.82
N GLY A 79 14.23 1.49 -16.94
CA GLY A 79 13.04 1.31 -16.10
C GLY A 79 13.07 2.17 -14.85
N PHE A 80 12.61 1.59 -13.76
CA PHE A 80 12.45 2.27 -12.48
C PHE A 80 12.85 1.32 -11.36
N ILE A 81 13.41 1.86 -10.30
CA ILE A 81 13.78 1.11 -9.10
C ILE A 81 13.29 1.86 -7.85
N ALA A 82 12.90 1.12 -6.83
CA ALA A 82 12.61 1.70 -5.52
C ALA A 82 13.10 0.79 -4.41
N VAL A 83 13.51 1.40 -3.30
CA VAL A 83 13.86 0.70 -2.06
C VAL A 83 13.11 1.37 -0.91
N GLY A 84 12.77 0.59 0.10
CA GLY A 84 12.07 1.11 1.26
C GLY A 84 12.13 0.18 2.46
N ALA A 85 11.77 0.74 3.61
CA ALA A 85 11.58 0.02 4.87
C ALA A 85 10.25 0.44 5.50
N SER A 86 9.54 -0.53 6.04
CA SER A 86 8.28 -0.33 6.76
C SER A 86 8.34 -1.07 8.08
N PHE A 87 7.95 -0.41 9.16
CA PHE A 87 7.92 -0.93 10.51
C PHE A 87 6.50 -0.86 11.06
N PHE A 88 6.08 -1.92 11.73
CA PHE A 88 4.82 -2.00 12.48
C PHE A 88 5.09 -2.57 13.87
N GLY A 89 4.40 -2.02 14.89
CA GLY A 89 4.44 -2.55 16.25
C GLY A 89 5.28 -1.70 17.21
N ASP A 90 5.90 -2.36 18.20
CA ASP A 90 6.68 -1.73 19.26
C ASP A 90 7.92 -2.57 19.66
N LYS A 91 8.42 -2.31 20.89
CA LYS A 91 9.58 -3.06 21.45
C LYS A 91 9.27 -4.50 21.88
N LEU A 92 7.99 -4.85 22.02
CA LEU A 92 7.56 -6.18 22.44
C LEU A 92 7.27 -7.08 21.24
N TYR A 93 6.64 -6.50 20.21
CA TYR A 93 6.31 -7.15 18.96
C TYR A 93 6.58 -6.17 17.81
N GLY A 94 7.48 -6.51 16.94
CA GLY A 94 7.84 -5.66 15.79
C GLY A 94 7.91 -6.45 14.49
N GLU A 95 7.30 -5.90 13.46
CA GLU A 95 7.39 -6.37 12.07
C GLU A 95 8.15 -5.34 11.25
N THR A 96 9.17 -5.78 10.54
CA THR A 96 9.88 -4.93 9.57
C THR A 96 9.78 -5.54 8.19
N ILE A 97 9.44 -4.74 7.19
CA ILE A 97 9.42 -5.14 5.78
C ILE A 97 10.44 -4.30 5.04
N TRP A 98 11.47 -4.94 4.47
CA TRP A 98 12.39 -4.32 3.52
C TRP A 98 11.88 -4.60 2.12
N CYS A 99 11.84 -3.59 1.27
CA CYS A 99 11.33 -3.68 -0.09
C CYS A 99 12.40 -3.25 -1.10
N LEU A 100 12.58 -4.09 -2.13
CA LEU A 100 13.25 -3.71 -3.37
C LEU A 100 12.24 -3.93 -4.50
N ALA A 101 11.85 -2.88 -5.20
CA ALA A 101 10.94 -2.97 -6.34
C ALA A 101 11.58 -2.47 -7.62
N MET A 102 11.26 -3.12 -8.72
CA MET A 102 11.66 -2.73 -10.06
C MET A 102 10.45 -2.72 -10.97
N GLY A 103 10.40 -1.79 -11.92
CA GLY A 103 9.31 -1.71 -12.88
C GLY A 103 9.76 -1.22 -14.24
N ARG A 104 8.97 -1.56 -15.25
CA ARG A 104 9.22 -1.19 -16.64
C ARG A 104 7.93 -0.88 -17.37
N LYS A 105 7.98 0.12 -18.25
CA LYS A 105 6.95 0.36 -19.27
C LYS A 105 7.23 -0.60 -20.43
N ILE A 106 6.37 -1.59 -20.62
CA ILE A 106 6.50 -2.60 -21.69
C ILE A 106 5.98 -2.05 -23.00
N SER A 107 4.88 -1.29 -22.92
CA SER A 107 4.30 -0.57 -24.06
C SER A 107 3.65 0.72 -23.55
N GLU A 108 3.05 1.51 -24.44
CA GLU A 108 2.25 2.69 -24.05
C GLU A 108 1.03 2.34 -23.19
N LYS A 109 0.56 1.10 -23.32
CA LYS A 109 -0.64 0.64 -22.58
C LYS A 109 -0.31 -0.25 -21.39
N LEU A 110 0.89 -0.85 -21.29
CA LEU A 110 1.21 -1.84 -20.26
C LEU A 110 2.49 -1.48 -19.50
N ASN A 111 2.36 -1.36 -18.20
CA ASN A 111 3.47 -1.29 -17.26
C ASN A 111 3.43 -2.51 -16.34
N ILE A 112 4.58 -3.06 -16.01
CA ILE A 112 4.74 -4.15 -15.06
C ILE A 112 5.76 -3.78 -13.98
N GLY A 113 5.64 -4.42 -12.82
CA GLY A 113 6.58 -4.28 -11.73
C GLY A 113 6.71 -5.57 -10.93
N MET A 114 7.88 -5.76 -10.35
CA MET A 114 8.18 -6.85 -9.41
C MET A 114 8.79 -6.26 -8.15
N GLY A 115 8.47 -6.85 -7.01
CA GLY A 115 8.99 -6.47 -5.71
C GLY A 115 9.51 -7.68 -4.95
N LEU A 116 10.67 -7.53 -4.33
CA LEU A 116 11.24 -8.45 -3.38
C LEU A 116 11.03 -7.89 -1.99
N MET A 117 10.38 -8.66 -1.11
CA MET A 117 10.08 -8.28 0.27
C MET A 117 10.85 -9.17 1.22
N VAL A 118 11.64 -8.59 2.12
CA VAL A 118 12.22 -9.31 3.25
C VAL A 118 11.39 -8.98 4.47
N TYR A 119 10.73 -9.97 5.02
CA TYR A 119 9.95 -9.93 6.24
C TYR A 119 10.84 -10.26 7.44
N ASP A 120 10.90 -9.40 8.44
CA ASP A 120 11.69 -9.55 9.66
C ASP A 120 10.75 -9.40 10.86
N LEU A 121 10.47 -10.49 11.55
CA LEU A 121 9.62 -10.54 12.75
C LEU A 121 10.51 -10.60 13.98
N GLN A 122 10.25 -9.72 14.95
CA GLN A 122 10.92 -9.70 16.24
C GLN A 122 9.88 -9.77 17.36
N ILE A 123 10.02 -10.76 18.23
CA ILE A 123 9.17 -10.89 19.42
C ILE A 123 10.08 -10.96 20.62
N LYS A 124 9.89 -10.03 21.58
CA LYS A 124 10.71 -9.97 22.81
C LYS A 124 10.64 -11.29 23.55
N ASN A 125 11.79 -11.80 23.97
CA ASN A 125 12.01 -13.08 24.65
C ASN A 125 11.72 -14.34 23.80
N TYR A 126 11.22 -14.22 22.55
CA TYR A 126 11.00 -15.35 21.64
C TYR A 126 11.98 -15.39 20.48
N GLY A 127 12.64 -14.25 20.18
CA GLY A 127 13.67 -14.15 19.16
C GLY A 127 13.18 -13.49 17.87
N THR A 128 13.89 -13.80 16.76
CA THR A 128 13.65 -13.22 15.44
C THR A 128 13.40 -14.31 14.41
N ALA A 129 12.59 -13.99 13.39
CA ALA A 129 12.36 -14.86 12.25
C ALA A 129 12.34 -14.04 10.97
N ARG A 130 12.80 -14.62 9.85
CA ARG A 130 12.86 -13.98 8.54
C ARG A 130 12.20 -14.81 7.48
N SER A 131 11.62 -14.13 6.48
CA SER A 131 11.04 -14.73 5.30
C SER A 131 11.22 -13.84 4.09
N LEU A 132 11.02 -14.42 2.90
CA LEU A 132 11.17 -13.73 1.62
C LEU A 132 9.86 -13.85 0.84
N GLY A 133 9.31 -12.70 0.44
CA GLY A 133 8.13 -12.62 -0.42
C GLY A 133 8.43 -12.00 -1.77
N ILE A 134 7.72 -12.43 -2.79
CA ILE A 134 7.79 -11.90 -4.14
C ILE A 134 6.42 -11.34 -4.50
N ASN A 135 6.42 -10.08 -4.94
CA ASN A 135 5.21 -9.39 -5.38
C ASN A 135 5.31 -9.07 -6.87
N MET A 136 4.17 -9.09 -7.56
CA MET A 136 4.05 -8.68 -8.95
C MET A 136 2.89 -7.68 -9.07
N GLY A 137 3.04 -6.70 -9.97
CA GLY A 137 1.98 -5.75 -10.28
C GLY A 137 1.96 -5.42 -11.77
N TRP A 138 0.78 -5.05 -12.26
CA TRP A 138 0.62 -4.54 -13.62
C TRP A 138 -0.40 -3.40 -13.67
N ARG A 139 -0.24 -2.56 -14.67
CA ARG A 139 -1.09 -1.41 -14.94
C ARG A 139 -1.34 -1.35 -16.44
N MET A 140 -2.57 -1.57 -16.85
CA MET A 140 -2.98 -1.63 -18.24
C MET A 140 -3.99 -0.53 -18.57
N LYS A 141 -3.66 0.33 -19.53
CA LYS A 141 -4.61 1.30 -20.09
C LYS A 141 -5.57 0.55 -21.01
N LEU A 142 -6.86 0.59 -20.70
CA LEU A 142 -7.92 0.08 -21.57
C LEU A 142 -8.32 1.12 -22.60
N ASN A 143 -8.44 2.38 -22.15
CA ASN A 143 -8.62 3.57 -22.98
C ASN A 143 -8.06 4.80 -22.26
N GLU A 144 -8.34 6.01 -22.74
CA GLU A 144 -7.79 7.25 -22.17
C GLU A 144 -8.29 7.55 -20.74
N THR A 145 -9.46 7.04 -20.36
CA THR A 145 -10.08 7.30 -19.06
C THR A 145 -10.10 6.09 -18.14
N LEU A 146 -9.91 4.87 -18.67
CA LEU A 146 -10.07 3.64 -17.91
C LEU A 146 -8.77 2.81 -17.93
N GLN A 147 -8.36 2.36 -16.74
CA GLN A 147 -7.21 1.48 -16.55
C GLN A 147 -7.64 0.26 -15.74
N TRP A 148 -7.11 -0.90 -16.10
CA TRP A 148 -7.14 -2.09 -15.26
C TRP A 148 -5.79 -2.26 -14.57
N ARG A 149 -5.81 -2.53 -13.28
CA ARG A 149 -4.61 -2.75 -12.47
C ARG A 149 -4.76 -4.03 -11.69
N GLY A 150 -3.68 -4.75 -11.54
CA GLY A 150 -3.65 -5.95 -10.73
C GLY A 150 -2.37 -6.06 -9.94
N ILE A 151 -2.48 -6.76 -8.82
CA ILE A 151 -1.36 -7.04 -7.92
C ILE A 151 -1.49 -8.48 -7.46
N TRP A 152 -0.37 -9.17 -7.41
CA TRP A 152 -0.25 -10.47 -6.74
C TRP A 152 0.88 -10.36 -5.73
N ARG A 153 0.54 -10.40 -4.46
CA ARG A 153 1.50 -10.32 -3.37
C ARG A 153 1.82 -11.72 -2.86
N ASN A 154 3.10 -11.90 -2.48
CA ASN A 154 3.60 -13.14 -1.90
C ASN A 154 3.30 -14.37 -2.78
N ILE A 155 3.55 -14.26 -4.10
CA ILE A 155 3.27 -15.31 -5.09
C ILE A 155 3.97 -16.62 -4.78
N ASN A 156 5.05 -16.57 -4.02
CA ASN A 156 5.86 -17.73 -3.60
C ASN A 156 5.36 -18.39 -2.30
N GLY A 157 4.23 -17.92 -1.71
CA GLY A 157 3.66 -18.51 -0.49
C GLY A 157 4.63 -18.50 0.71
N PRO A 158 5.18 -17.35 1.12
CA PRO A 158 6.18 -17.33 2.19
C PRO A 158 5.56 -17.70 3.54
N THR A 159 6.36 -18.35 4.38
CA THR A 159 6.02 -18.66 5.77
C THR A 159 7.05 -18.08 6.71
N ILE A 160 6.68 -17.83 7.98
CA ILE A 160 7.58 -17.25 8.98
C ILE A 160 7.62 -18.08 10.26
N GLY A 161 8.78 -18.05 10.93
CA GLY A 161 8.98 -18.75 12.19
C GLY A 161 9.16 -20.25 12.06
N LYS A 162 9.34 -20.90 13.22
CA LYS A 162 9.50 -22.36 13.31
C LYS A 162 8.18 -23.09 13.06
N SER A 163 7.07 -22.47 13.41
CA SER A 163 5.69 -22.94 13.16
C SER A 163 5.30 -22.91 11.70
N LYS A 164 6.09 -22.19 10.85
CA LYS A 164 5.78 -21.96 9.44
C LYS A 164 4.43 -21.28 9.24
N ASP A 165 4.16 -20.25 10.04
CA ASP A 165 2.93 -19.47 9.92
C ASP A 165 2.90 -18.80 8.55
N ALA A 166 1.78 -18.91 7.83
CA ALA A 166 1.65 -18.38 6.49
C ALA A 166 1.63 -16.84 6.54
N ILE A 167 2.44 -16.21 5.69
CA ILE A 167 2.30 -14.78 5.39
C ILE A 167 1.23 -14.63 4.30
N PRO A 168 0.24 -13.72 4.44
CA PRO A 168 -0.87 -13.60 3.52
C PRO A 168 -0.46 -13.49 2.05
N GLN A 169 -1.07 -14.30 1.19
CA GLN A 169 -1.03 -14.13 -0.26
C GLN A 169 -2.27 -13.34 -0.66
N ILE A 170 -2.08 -12.27 -1.43
CA ILE A 170 -3.16 -11.36 -1.78
C ILE A 170 -3.19 -11.15 -3.29
N ILE A 171 -4.37 -11.34 -3.87
CA ILE A 171 -4.66 -10.99 -5.26
C ILE A 171 -5.58 -9.78 -5.27
N VAL A 172 -5.22 -8.79 -6.08
CA VAL A 172 -6.00 -7.57 -6.24
C VAL A 172 -6.30 -7.35 -7.72
N SER A 173 -7.54 -6.99 -8.00
CA SER A 173 -7.98 -6.51 -9.31
C SER A 173 -8.73 -5.22 -9.15
N ALA A 174 -8.35 -4.17 -9.88
CA ALA A 174 -8.96 -2.86 -9.75
C ALA A 174 -9.21 -2.20 -11.11
N LEU A 175 -10.33 -1.50 -11.20
CA LEU A 175 -10.63 -0.58 -12.27
C LEU A 175 -10.42 0.85 -11.76
N VAL A 176 -9.60 1.60 -12.47
CA VAL A 176 -9.30 3.00 -12.18
C VAL A 176 -9.89 3.85 -13.30
N TYR A 177 -10.86 4.66 -12.95
CA TYR A 177 -11.61 5.52 -13.87
C TYR A 177 -11.29 6.99 -13.61
N ASN A 178 -10.86 7.68 -14.65
CA ASN A 178 -10.55 9.12 -14.61
C ASN A 178 -11.57 9.87 -15.48
N PRO A 179 -12.78 10.15 -14.98
CA PRO A 179 -13.83 10.85 -15.76
C PRO A 179 -13.41 12.25 -16.15
N LEU A 180 -12.58 12.89 -15.33
CA LEU A 180 -12.08 14.23 -15.50
C LEU A 180 -10.60 14.27 -15.08
N PRO A 181 -9.79 15.24 -15.57
CA PRO A 181 -8.41 15.41 -15.13
C PRO A 181 -8.22 15.67 -13.63
N LYS A 182 -9.31 16.05 -12.95
CA LYS A 182 -9.34 16.36 -11.51
C LYS A 182 -9.89 15.22 -10.65
N ALA A 183 -10.44 14.15 -11.24
CA ALA A 183 -11.13 13.10 -10.51
C ALA A 183 -10.60 11.73 -10.89
N THR A 184 -10.29 10.93 -9.89
CA THR A 184 -9.98 9.50 -10.01
C THR A 184 -10.92 8.71 -9.13
N ILE A 185 -11.58 7.71 -9.70
CA ILE A 185 -12.48 6.78 -9.01
C ILE A 185 -11.89 5.39 -9.17
N VAL A 186 -11.92 4.60 -8.10
CA VAL A 186 -11.39 3.24 -8.08
C VAL A 186 -12.43 2.29 -7.50
N ILE A 187 -12.58 1.16 -8.15
CA ILE A 187 -13.25 -0.03 -7.63
C ILE A 187 -12.18 -1.11 -7.56
N GLU A 188 -11.94 -1.66 -6.38
CA GLU A 188 -10.92 -2.65 -6.11
C GLU A 188 -11.53 -3.88 -5.44
N TRP A 189 -11.27 -5.05 -6.00
CA TRP A 189 -11.52 -6.33 -5.36
C TRP A 189 -10.20 -6.90 -4.88
N GLU A 190 -10.16 -7.31 -3.61
CA GLU A 190 -9.01 -7.92 -2.95
C GLU A 190 -9.41 -9.28 -2.39
N GLN A 191 -8.63 -10.31 -2.71
CA GLN A 191 -8.74 -11.65 -2.15
C GLN A 191 -7.47 -11.99 -1.39
N ASP A 192 -7.62 -12.21 -0.10
CA ASP A 192 -6.59 -12.73 0.78
C ASP A 192 -6.78 -14.25 0.96
N THR A 193 -5.71 -15.02 1.11
CA THR A 193 -5.77 -16.47 1.37
C THR A 193 -6.22 -16.80 2.78
N LEU A 194 -6.14 -15.85 3.71
CA LEU A 194 -6.42 -16.04 5.14
C LEU A 194 -7.73 -15.38 5.58
N TYR A 195 -8.24 -14.42 4.80
CA TYR A 195 -9.39 -13.59 5.14
C TYR A 195 -10.43 -13.58 4.03
N GLU A 196 -11.62 -13.13 4.37
CA GLU A 196 -12.69 -12.91 3.40
C GLU A 196 -12.29 -11.88 2.33
N SER A 197 -12.85 -12.05 1.14
CA SER A 197 -12.66 -11.08 0.07
C SER A 197 -13.21 -9.70 0.45
N ARG A 198 -12.52 -8.66 0.01
CA ARG A 198 -12.85 -7.27 0.29
C ARG A 198 -13.16 -6.53 -0.99
N LEU A 199 -14.23 -5.76 -0.96
CA LEU A 199 -14.53 -4.80 -2.01
C LEU A 199 -14.25 -3.40 -1.48
N LYS A 200 -13.48 -2.62 -2.24
CA LYS A 200 -13.09 -1.27 -1.88
C LYS A 200 -13.51 -0.29 -2.96
N PHE A 201 -14.03 0.83 -2.54
CA PHE A 201 -14.41 1.95 -3.40
C PHE A 201 -13.72 3.19 -2.88
N GLY A 202 -13.16 3.99 -3.76
CA GLY A 202 -12.57 5.22 -3.33
C GLY A 202 -11.95 6.01 -4.46
N GLY A 203 -11.27 7.07 -4.08
CA GLY A 203 -10.60 7.89 -5.06
C GLY A 203 -10.18 9.24 -4.52
N GLU A 204 -9.85 10.11 -5.46
CA GLU A 204 -9.41 11.47 -5.19
C GLU A 204 -10.16 12.49 -6.05
N PHE A 205 -10.26 13.69 -5.49
CA PHE A 205 -10.72 14.85 -6.21
C PHE A 205 -9.78 16.05 -5.96
N LYS A 206 -9.20 16.60 -7.02
CA LYS A 206 -8.36 17.80 -6.96
C LYS A 206 -9.26 19.03 -6.89
N LEU A 207 -9.57 19.47 -5.67
CA LEU A 207 -10.41 20.65 -5.42
C LEU A 207 -9.76 21.91 -5.98
N LEU A 208 -8.45 22.06 -5.71
CA LEU A 208 -7.58 23.13 -6.24
C LEU A 208 -6.31 22.49 -6.82
N PRO A 209 -5.50 23.21 -7.61
CA PRO A 209 -4.23 22.68 -8.11
C PRO A 209 -3.27 22.18 -7.02
N TRP A 210 -3.45 22.66 -5.80
CA TRP A 210 -2.63 22.34 -4.62
C TRP A 210 -3.38 21.66 -3.48
N VAL A 211 -4.70 21.36 -3.62
CA VAL A 211 -5.53 20.66 -2.63
C VAL A 211 -6.20 19.46 -3.25
N VAL A 212 -5.99 18.30 -2.65
CA VAL A 212 -6.61 17.02 -3.03
C VAL A 212 -7.42 16.48 -1.86
N ILE A 213 -8.66 16.08 -2.13
CA ILE A 213 -9.53 15.40 -1.17
C ILE A 213 -9.54 13.93 -1.52
N TYR A 214 -9.44 13.09 -0.51
CA TYR A 214 -9.55 11.63 -0.58
C TYR A 214 -10.79 11.16 0.14
N THR A 215 -11.48 10.16 -0.40
CA THR A 215 -12.59 9.50 0.30
C THR A 215 -12.74 8.08 -0.21
N GLY A 216 -13.29 7.21 0.63
CA GLY A 216 -13.55 5.85 0.21
C GLY A 216 -14.16 4.99 1.31
N HIS A 217 -14.35 3.74 0.94
CA HIS A 217 -14.99 2.74 1.75
C HIS A 217 -14.43 1.36 1.43
N ALA A 218 -14.24 0.53 2.45
CA ALA A 218 -13.83 -0.86 2.33
C ALA A 218 -14.82 -1.75 3.11
N SER A 219 -15.21 -2.86 2.50
CA SER A 219 -15.95 -3.93 3.18
C SER A 219 -14.99 -4.82 4.00
N SER A 220 -15.49 -5.63 4.93
CA SER A 220 -14.80 -6.73 5.61
C SER A 220 -13.38 -6.42 6.12
N PRO A 221 -13.20 -5.62 7.18
CA PRO A 221 -14.20 -4.94 8.00
C PRO A 221 -14.72 -3.67 7.32
N ASN A 222 -15.95 -3.30 7.70
CA ASN A 222 -16.59 -2.08 7.20
C ASN A 222 -15.86 -0.84 7.72
N GLN A 223 -15.21 -0.10 6.81
CA GLN A 223 -14.38 1.06 7.12
C GLN A 223 -14.66 2.19 6.12
N THR A 224 -14.99 3.36 6.63
CA THR A 224 -15.08 4.59 5.82
C THR A 224 -13.84 5.42 6.05
N THR A 225 -13.35 6.04 5.00
CA THR A 225 -12.11 6.80 5.02
C THR A 225 -12.29 8.19 4.44
N ALA A 226 -11.51 9.12 4.95
CA ALA A 226 -11.40 10.46 4.41
C ALA A 226 -9.96 10.96 4.53
N GLY A 227 -9.56 11.89 3.68
CA GLY A 227 -8.22 12.46 3.74
C GLY A 227 -8.09 13.76 2.97
N LEU A 228 -6.99 14.45 3.23
CA LEU A 228 -6.62 15.71 2.60
C LEU A 228 -5.15 15.66 2.19
N GLY A 229 -4.86 16.11 0.98
CA GLY A 229 -3.51 16.30 0.46
C GLY A 229 -3.24 17.75 0.12
N ILE A 230 -2.04 18.21 0.44
CA ILE A 230 -1.53 19.54 0.05
C ILE A 230 -0.29 19.33 -0.81
N ILE A 231 -0.30 19.90 -2.01
CA ILE A 231 0.81 19.84 -2.98
C ILE A 231 1.40 21.23 -3.11
N TYR A 232 2.65 21.40 -2.70
CA TYR A 232 3.37 22.66 -2.87
C TYR A 232 4.71 22.40 -3.54
N LYS A 233 4.85 22.87 -4.80
CA LYS A 233 6.03 22.62 -5.64
C LYS A 233 6.39 21.14 -5.71
N HIS A 234 7.43 20.72 -5.00
CA HIS A 234 7.97 19.35 -4.95
C HIS A 234 7.51 18.57 -3.71
N LEU A 235 6.84 19.24 -2.80
CA LEU A 235 6.37 18.68 -1.52
C LEU A 235 4.91 18.27 -1.64
N ASN A 236 4.59 17.10 -1.12
CA ASN A 236 3.24 16.60 -0.97
C ASN A 236 3.05 16.17 0.49
N ILE A 237 2.07 16.75 1.17
CA ILE A 237 1.72 16.40 2.56
C ILE A 237 0.32 15.84 2.54
N ASN A 238 0.11 14.68 3.15
CA ASN A 238 -1.17 14.01 3.22
C ASN A 238 -1.54 13.68 4.66
N TYR A 239 -2.81 13.84 4.96
CA TYR A 239 -3.42 13.36 6.19
C TYR A 239 -4.64 12.52 5.84
N ALA A 240 -4.84 11.42 6.55
CA ALA A 240 -6.01 10.58 6.37
C ALA A 240 -6.50 9.99 7.69
N VAL A 241 -7.77 9.69 7.72
CA VAL A 241 -8.44 8.98 8.81
C VAL A 241 -9.22 7.79 8.24
N SER A 242 -9.29 6.71 9.02
CA SER A 242 -10.19 5.59 8.77
C SER A 242 -10.98 5.25 10.01
N THR A 243 -12.27 4.96 9.82
CA THR A 243 -13.16 4.50 10.89
C THR A 243 -12.99 3.01 11.12
N HIS A 244 -13.49 2.52 12.25
CA HIS A 244 -13.68 1.11 12.54
C HIS A 244 -15.00 0.94 13.28
N SER A 245 -15.70 -0.19 13.12
CA SER A 245 -17.03 -0.41 13.69
C SER A 245 -17.07 -0.41 15.23
N HIS A 246 -15.94 -0.77 15.86
CA HIS A 246 -15.86 -0.98 17.33
C HIS A 246 -14.66 -0.30 17.99
N LEU A 247 -13.75 0.28 17.23
CA LEU A 247 -12.52 0.89 17.74
C LEU A 247 -12.44 2.36 17.30
N ASP A 248 -11.54 3.10 17.94
CA ASP A 248 -11.30 4.50 17.63
C ASP A 248 -10.76 4.73 16.22
N LEU A 249 -10.73 5.98 15.80
CA LEU A 249 -10.19 6.39 14.52
C LEU A 249 -8.71 6.02 14.39
N SER A 250 -8.33 5.61 13.20
CA SER A 250 -6.93 5.48 12.82
C SER A 250 -6.49 6.74 12.07
N HIS A 251 -5.31 7.26 12.38
CA HIS A 251 -4.77 8.49 11.82
C HIS A 251 -3.48 8.21 11.05
N TRP A 252 -3.33 8.83 9.88
CA TRP A 252 -2.20 8.64 8.99
C TRP A 252 -1.67 9.96 8.46
N PHE A 253 -0.37 10.11 8.51
CA PHE A 253 0.36 11.24 7.95
C PHE A 253 1.35 10.74 6.91
N GLY A 254 1.53 11.52 5.86
CA GLY A 254 2.52 11.21 4.84
C GLY A 254 3.13 12.46 4.26
N VAL A 255 4.42 12.38 3.96
CA VAL A 255 5.17 13.42 3.27
C VAL A 255 5.89 12.79 2.10
N GLY A 256 5.76 13.39 0.92
CA GLY A 256 6.47 13.01 -0.29
C GLY A 256 7.27 14.19 -0.85
N LEU A 257 8.49 13.94 -1.30
CA LEU A 257 9.38 14.92 -1.90
C LEU A 257 9.84 14.43 -3.27
N THR A 258 9.57 15.22 -4.32
CA THR A 258 10.10 14.98 -5.67
C THR A 258 11.41 15.74 -5.83
N ILE A 259 12.51 15.04 -6.14
CA ILE A 259 13.86 15.59 -6.26
C ILE A 259 14.24 15.63 -7.76
N HIS A 260 14.78 16.73 -8.20
CA HIS A 260 15.25 16.93 -9.58
C HIS A 260 16.60 16.29 -9.85
#